data_0440aacefa7c33f16411e7d555ccf382
#
_entry.id   0440aacefa7c33f16411e7d555ccf382
#
_cell.length_a   1.000
_cell.length_b   1.000
_cell.length_c   1.000
_cell.angle_alpha   90.00
_cell.angle_beta   90.00
_cell.angle_gamma   90.00
#
_symmetry.space_group_name_H-M   'P 1'
#
loop_
_entity.id
_entity.type
_entity.pdbx_description
1 polymer ?
#
loop_
_entity_poly.entity_id
_entity_poly.type
_entity_poly.pdbx_seq_one_letter_code
_entity_poly.pdbx_strand_id
1 'polypeptide(L)'
;MPSQTVPETWFDLQHPDLYRAPHAVLHEMRRTAPVYFSPELDSWMLTRHDDVSGVLRDRRFHTVEEYKKIDALPPEEQRELAPLRRTFLEWGGRDDPAAHEVFLRALKKHFTPRRVAEQRPVIEQMTDRLCSAAVERGDVVDVVNDVAHPLSMSVVCHLLGLRREDVDLGFVLDQSHAIAQLLEMGEPDQLRRSQEGMLTLGAFLAPHVAAARRGERSGLLAAMAGPGTPLRYTDSQVVSQGIMFTVVGYHTTANLLANGLQLLFDHPEQRRALVEDDLTGLPTAFDEMMRFHGPVSTIRRVALEDVTVRGRVIPRGATVLLALLAANRDPEVFTAPDEFDVRRSDAHRQLGFTTGPYSCMGQALARLEGEVFFRILLTRWPDLAPADPEPDWTVFRPLGKELATLRVRTGGGA
;
A
#
# COMPACT_ATOMS: atom_id res chain seq x y z
N MET A 1 -0.35 -26.74 33.07
CA MET A 1 0.10 -25.37 32.68
C MET A 1 -1.11 -24.48 32.81
N PRO A 2 -1.12 -23.42 33.62
CA PRO A 2 -2.30 -22.58 33.76
C PRO A 2 -2.52 -21.84 32.42
N SER A 3 -3.72 -21.98 31.85
CA SER A 3 -4.17 -21.14 30.76
C SER A 3 -4.21 -19.70 31.29
N GLN A 4 -3.32 -18.86 30.84
CA GLN A 4 -3.48 -17.43 31.05
C GLN A 4 -4.75 -17.01 30.29
N THR A 5 -5.86 -16.93 31.01
CA THR A 5 -7.07 -16.28 30.56
C THR A 5 -6.73 -14.81 30.40
N VAL A 6 -6.46 -14.39 29.15
CA VAL A 6 -6.45 -12.98 28.78
C VAL A 6 -7.85 -12.45 29.06
N PRO A 7 -8.04 -11.32 29.76
CA PRO A 7 -9.36 -10.77 30.00
C PRO A 7 -10.09 -10.56 28.67
N GLU A 8 -11.28 -11.12 28.49
CA GLU A 8 -12.07 -11.14 27.25
C GLU A 8 -12.43 -9.75 26.68
N THR A 9 -12.22 -8.68 27.42
CA THR A 9 -12.62 -7.31 27.05
C THR A 9 -11.47 -6.43 26.54
N TRP A 10 -10.23 -6.91 26.46
CA TRP A 10 -9.07 -6.04 26.26
C TRP A 10 -8.71 -5.72 24.81
N PHE A 11 -9.11 -6.52 23.86
CA PHE A 11 -8.71 -6.33 22.48
C PHE A 11 -9.88 -6.47 21.51
N ASP A 12 -10.91 -5.68 21.74
CA ASP A 12 -11.93 -5.45 20.71
C ASP A 12 -11.29 -4.71 19.51
N LEU A 13 -10.83 -5.49 18.54
CA LEU A 13 -10.22 -4.97 17.32
C LEU A 13 -11.23 -4.25 16.42
N GLN A 14 -12.49 -4.17 16.84
CA GLN A 14 -13.54 -3.39 16.20
C GLN A 14 -13.89 -2.11 16.97
N HIS A 15 -13.30 -1.90 18.16
CA HIS A 15 -13.61 -0.74 18.97
C HIS A 15 -13.15 0.56 18.30
N PRO A 16 -13.99 1.62 18.23
CA PRO A 16 -13.65 2.88 17.56
C PRO A 16 -12.37 3.56 18.08
N ASP A 17 -12.07 3.43 19.39
CA ASP A 17 -10.87 4.04 19.99
C ASP A 17 -9.57 3.40 19.48
N LEU A 18 -9.61 2.15 19.05
CA LEU A 18 -8.47 1.50 18.42
C LEU A 18 -8.06 2.19 17.12
N TYR A 19 -9.00 2.77 16.39
CA TYR A 19 -8.73 3.50 15.15
C TYR A 19 -8.24 4.93 15.40
N ARG A 20 -8.67 5.54 16.50
CA ARG A 20 -8.25 6.91 16.88
C ARG A 20 -6.85 6.92 17.46
N ALA A 21 -6.54 5.98 18.36
CA ALA A 21 -5.28 5.90 19.09
C ALA A 21 -4.77 4.45 19.18
N PRO A 22 -4.42 3.79 18.07
CA PRO A 22 -4.10 2.36 18.04
C PRO A 22 -2.87 2.00 18.87
N HIS A 23 -1.94 2.93 19.02
CA HIS A 23 -0.62 2.65 19.59
C HIS A 23 -0.67 2.19 21.05
N ALA A 24 -1.50 2.80 21.90
CA ALA A 24 -1.61 2.41 23.31
C ALA A 24 -2.05 0.94 23.46
N VAL A 25 -3.06 0.54 22.71
CA VAL A 25 -3.58 -0.83 22.68
C VAL A 25 -2.54 -1.80 22.10
N LEU A 26 -1.93 -1.44 20.97
CA LEU A 26 -0.91 -2.25 20.32
C LEU A 26 0.35 -2.43 21.17
N HIS A 27 0.76 -1.41 21.93
CA HIS A 27 1.86 -1.51 22.90
C HIS A 27 1.54 -2.51 24.00
N GLU A 28 0.31 -2.46 24.55
CA GLU A 28 -0.11 -3.37 25.59
C GLU A 28 -0.23 -4.81 25.05
N MET A 29 -0.80 -5.01 23.86
CA MET A 29 -0.83 -6.30 23.19
C MET A 29 0.58 -6.87 22.99
N ARG A 30 1.52 -6.07 22.48
CA ARG A 30 2.90 -6.49 22.26
C ARG A 30 3.58 -6.94 23.54
N ARG A 31 3.29 -6.26 24.68
CA ARG A 31 3.86 -6.55 25.99
C ARG A 31 3.26 -7.81 26.63
N THR A 32 1.93 -7.98 26.57
CA THR A 32 1.19 -8.99 27.35
C THR A 32 0.74 -10.20 26.54
N ALA A 33 0.36 -10.00 25.27
CA ALA A 33 -0.17 -11.03 24.38
C ALA A 33 0.35 -10.85 22.94
N PRO A 34 1.68 -10.96 22.70
CA PRO A 34 2.27 -10.68 21.38
C PRO A 34 1.78 -11.62 20.27
N VAL A 35 1.27 -12.80 20.62
CA VAL A 35 0.57 -13.75 19.75
C VAL A 35 -0.83 -13.93 20.35
N TYR A 36 -1.80 -13.25 19.79
CA TYR A 36 -3.17 -13.15 20.28
C TYR A 36 -4.15 -13.75 19.27
N PHE A 37 -5.12 -14.55 19.73
CA PHE A 37 -6.25 -14.98 18.91
C PHE A 37 -7.44 -14.06 19.18
N SER A 38 -7.95 -13.40 18.13
CA SER A 38 -9.18 -12.60 18.19
C SER A 38 -10.37 -13.46 17.77
N PRO A 39 -11.29 -13.78 18.68
CA PRO A 39 -12.52 -14.50 18.34
C PRO A 39 -13.42 -13.73 17.37
N GLU A 40 -13.42 -12.40 17.47
CA GLU A 40 -14.25 -11.50 16.64
C GLU A 40 -13.81 -11.49 15.18
N LEU A 41 -12.51 -11.58 14.93
CA LEU A 41 -11.93 -11.62 13.58
C LEU A 41 -11.64 -13.04 13.10
N ASP A 42 -11.88 -14.06 13.95
CA ASP A 42 -11.46 -15.44 13.73
C ASP A 42 -10.01 -15.53 13.19
N SER A 43 -9.12 -14.78 13.83
CA SER A 43 -7.76 -14.59 13.32
C SER A 43 -6.73 -14.44 14.45
N TRP A 44 -5.53 -14.93 14.20
CA TRP A 44 -4.37 -14.66 15.06
C TRP A 44 -3.79 -13.29 14.73
N MET A 45 -3.34 -12.54 15.73
CA MET A 45 -2.62 -11.28 15.57
C MET A 45 -1.22 -11.37 16.15
N LEU A 46 -0.21 -10.93 15.40
CA LEU A 46 1.18 -10.82 15.82
C LEU A 46 1.59 -9.35 15.86
N THR A 47 2.23 -8.93 16.95
CA THR A 47 2.54 -7.51 17.21
C THR A 47 4.04 -7.22 17.38
N ARG A 48 4.89 -8.21 17.65
CA ARG A 48 6.35 -8.02 17.77
C ARG A 48 7.02 -8.07 16.42
N HIS A 49 8.03 -7.23 16.24
CA HIS A 49 8.78 -7.12 15.00
C HIS A 49 9.39 -8.46 14.56
N ASP A 50 10.03 -9.19 15.45
CA ASP A 50 10.69 -10.44 15.10
C ASP A 50 9.69 -11.53 14.70
N ASP A 51 8.53 -11.62 15.37
CA ASP A 51 7.47 -12.57 15.02
C ASP A 51 6.86 -12.22 13.66
N VAL A 52 6.55 -10.94 13.44
CA VAL A 52 6.01 -10.44 12.18
C VAL A 52 7.00 -10.68 11.03
N SER A 53 8.27 -10.29 11.21
CA SER A 53 9.28 -10.49 10.18
C SER A 53 9.60 -11.97 9.95
N GLY A 54 9.51 -12.80 10.99
CA GLY A 54 9.65 -14.26 10.92
C GLY A 54 8.58 -14.88 10.03
N VAL A 55 7.30 -14.57 10.30
CA VAL A 55 6.16 -15.06 9.50
C VAL A 55 6.22 -14.54 8.06
N LEU A 56 6.62 -13.29 7.83
CA LEU A 56 6.78 -12.74 6.48
C LEU A 56 7.80 -13.50 5.62
N ARG A 57 8.82 -14.11 6.23
CA ARG A 57 9.87 -14.90 5.55
C ARG A 57 9.56 -16.38 5.47
N ASP A 58 8.63 -16.86 6.28
CA ASP A 58 8.32 -18.28 6.41
C ASP A 58 7.39 -18.74 5.29
N ARG A 59 7.85 -19.68 4.47
CA ARG A 59 7.07 -20.25 3.35
C ARG A 59 5.88 -21.09 3.79
N ARG A 60 5.76 -21.43 5.06
CA ARG A 60 4.57 -22.07 5.64
C ARG A 60 3.39 -21.12 5.79
N PHE A 61 3.61 -19.81 5.56
CA PHE A 61 2.56 -18.81 5.52
C PHE A 61 2.41 -18.26 4.10
N HIS A 62 1.19 -18.29 3.61
CA HIS A 62 0.82 -17.82 2.29
C HIS A 62 0.01 -16.52 2.35
N THR A 63 -0.13 -15.83 1.23
CA THR A 63 -1.04 -14.68 1.13
C THR A 63 -2.48 -15.14 1.28
N VAL A 64 -3.32 -14.35 1.97
CA VAL A 64 -4.77 -14.59 2.00
C VAL A 64 -5.34 -14.29 0.62
N GLU A 65 -6.20 -15.19 0.17
CA GLU A 65 -6.91 -15.06 -1.08
C GLU A 65 -8.18 -14.24 -0.82
N GLU A 66 -8.21 -13.00 -1.29
CA GLU A 66 -9.35 -12.10 -1.07
C GLU A 66 -10.67 -12.64 -1.65
N TYR A 67 -10.61 -13.50 -2.65
CA TYR A 67 -11.78 -14.15 -3.23
C TYR A 67 -12.52 -15.10 -2.26
N LYS A 68 -11.88 -15.56 -1.18
CA LYS A 68 -12.54 -16.41 -0.17
C LYS A 68 -13.71 -15.72 0.51
N LYS A 69 -13.73 -14.39 0.54
CA LYS A 69 -14.89 -13.63 0.98
C LYS A 69 -16.12 -13.91 0.09
N ILE A 70 -15.89 -14.03 -1.22
CA ILE A 70 -16.95 -14.35 -2.19
C ILE A 70 -17.41 -15.78 -1.99
N ASP A 71 -16.50 -16.73 -1.73
CA ASP A 71 -16.82 -18.14 -1.50
C ASP A 71 -17.68 -18.37 -0.25
N ALA A 72 -17.67 -17.43 0.70
CA ALA A 72 -18.50 -17.47 1.91
C ALA A 72 -19.93 -16.93 1.71
N LEU A 73 -20.23 -16.32 0.56
CA LEU A 73 -21.55 -15.77 0.26
C LEU A 73 -22.55 -16.87 -0.18
N PRO A 74 -23.87 -16.59 -0.22
CA PRO A 74 -24.86 -17.47 -0.81
C PRO A 74 -24.56 -17.82 -2.27
N PRO A 75 -24.95 -19.02 -2.77
CA PRO A 75 -24.60 -19.48 -4.12
C PRO A 75 -25.05 -18.56 -5.27
N GLU A 76 -26.10 -17.77 -5.07
CA GLU A 76 -26.56 -16.80 -6.07
C GLU A 76 -25.60 -15.64 -6.19
N GLU A 77 -25.17 -15.06 -5.05
CA GLU A 77 -24.19 -13.98 -5.01
C GLU A 77 -22.80 -14.43 -5.48
N GLN A 78 -22.40 -15.68 -5.15
CA GLN A 78 -21.17 -16.26 -5.71
C GLN A 78 -21.18 -16.30 -7.23
N ARG A 79 -22.31 -16.63 -7.84
CA ARG A 79 -22.47 -16.66 -9.33
C ARG A 79 -22.42 -15.24 -9.90
N GLU A 80 -23.07 -14.29 -9.24
CA GLU A 80 -23.05 -12.87 -9.62
C GLU A 80 -21.61 -12.32 -9.59
N LEU A 81 -20.85 -12.64 -8.54
CA LEU A 81 -19.50 -12.14 -8.30
C LEU A 81 -18.39 -13.02 -8.90
N ALA A 82 -18.74 -14.00 -9.74
CA ALA A 82 -17.76 -14.87 -10.38
C ALA A 82 -16.69 -14.15 -11.23
N PRO A 83 -16.99 -13.04 -11.95
CA PRO A 83 -15.98 -12.25 -12.63
C PRO A 83 -14.95 -11.62 -11.68
N LEU A 84 -15.41 -11.05 -10.56
CA LEU A 84 -14.55 -10.49 -9.52
C LEU A 84 -13.62 -11.55 -8.94
N ARG A 85 -14.19 -12.68 -8.53
CA ARG A 85 -13.45 -13.84 -8.03
C ARG A 85 -12.36 -14.31 -8.99
N ARG A 86 -12.66 -14.40 -10.28
CA ARG A 86 -11.71 -14.82 -11.32
C ARG A 86 -10.54 -13.87 -11.40
N THR A 87 -10.80 -12.55 -11.41
CA THR A 87 -9.76 -11.53 -11.48
C THR A 87 -8.79 -11.63 -10.31
N PHE A 88 -9.31 -11.87 -9.09
CA PHE A 88 -8.44 -12.06 -7.92
C PHE A 88 -7.58 -13.31 -7.98
N LEU A 89 -8.13 -14.42 -8.45
CA LEU A 89 -7.36 -15.65 -8.64
C LEU A 89 -6.15 -15.46 -9.55
N GLU A 90 -6.26 -14.54 -10.52
CA GLU A 90 -5.19 -14.26 -11.48
C GLU A 90 -4.12 -13.31 -10.94
N TRP A 91 -4.37 -12.58 -9.82
CA TRP A 91 -3.46 -11.56 -9.31
C TRP A 91 -2.11 -12.13 -8.85
N GLY A 92 -1.04 -11.77 -9.58
CA GLY A 92 0.34 -12.07 -9.20
C GLY A 92 0.68 -13.57 -9.10
N GLY A 93 -0.22 -14.48 -9.51
CA GLY A 93 -0.04 -15.92 -9.32
C GLY A 93 0.00 -16.34 -7.85
N ARG A 94 -0.65 -15.58 -6.97
CA ARG A 94 -0.54 -15.77 -5.51
C ARG A 94 -1.18 -17.05 -4.99
N ASP A 95 -2.09 -17.65 -5.74
CA ASP A 95 -2.72 -18.94 -5.47
C ASP A 95 -1.80 -20.16 -5.74
N ASP A 96 -0.74 -19.96 -6.55
CA ASP A 96 0.28 -20.97 -6.86
C ASP A 96 1.70 -20.37 -6.65
N PRO A 97 2.48 -20.88 -5.67
CA PRO A 97 3.85 -20.41 -5.44
C PRO A 97 4.76 -20.49 -6.67
N ALA A 98 4.58 -21.51 -7.53
CA ALA A 98 5.38 -21.65 -8.75
C ALA A 98 4.99 -20.58 -9.78
N ALA A 99 3.69 -20.31 -9.96
CA ALA A 99 3.21 -19.24 -10.83
C ALA A 99 3.67 -17.87 -10.32
N HIS A 100 3.66 -17.64 -8.99
CA HIS A 100 4.17 -16.43 -8.38
C HIS A 100 5.68 -16.22 -8.64
N GLU A 101 6.49 -17.27 -8.54
CA GLU A 101 7.92 -17.17 -8.85
C GLU A 101 8.17 -16.82 -10.34
N VAL A 102 7.38 -17.39 -11.26
CA VAL A 102 7.46 -17.06 -12.69
C VAL A 102 7.08 -15.60 -12.93
N PHE A 103 5.99 -15.14 -12.32
CA PHE A 103 5.55 -13.74 -12.36
C PHE A 103 6.65 -12.79 -11.85
N LEU A 104 7.18 -13.03 -10.65
CA LEU A 104 8.26 -12.22 -10.08
C LEU A 104 9.49 -12.18 -10.97
N ARG A 105 9.95 -13.33 -11.49
CA ARG A 105 11.12 -13.43 -12.36
C ARG A 105 10.97 -12.61 -13.64
N ALA A 106 9.78 -12.62 -14.23
CA ALA A 106 9.50 -11.89 -15.45
C ALA A 106 9.49 -10.37 -15.23
N LEU A 107 8.94 -9.89 -14.09
CA LEU A 107 8.71 -8.47 -13.86
C LEU A 107 9.79 -7.79 -13.02
N LYS A 108 10.49 -8.50 -12.13
CA LYS A 108 11.50 -7.94 -11.22
C LYS A 108 12.59 -7.13 -11.93
N LYS A 109 12.93 -7.50 -13.17
CA LYS A 109 13.90 -6.77 -14.00
C LYS A 109 13.49 -5.33 -14.31
N HIS A 110 12.18 -5.01 -14.24
CA HIS A 110 11.64 -3.66 -14.47
C HIS A 110 11.71 -2.77 -13.22
N PHE A 111 11.92 -3.38 -12.04
CA PHE A 111 12.00 -2.72 -10.74
C PHE A 111 13.41 -2.73 -10.13
N THR A 112 14.44 -2.99 -10.95
CA THR A 112 15.85 -2.88 -10.50
C THR A 112 16.19 -1.42 -10.17
N PRO A 113 17.12 -1.15 -9.22
CA PRO A 113 17.50 0.22 -8.87
C PRO A 113 17.87 1.09 -10.06
N ARG A 114 18.59 0.52 -11.04
CA ARG A 114 18.95 1.22 -12.28
C ARG A 114 17.72 1.62 -13.10
N ARG A 115 16.77 0.68 -13.33
CA ARG A 115 15.56 0.95 -14.11
C ARG A 115 14.63 1.94 -13.42
N VAL A 116 14.61 1.88 -12.10
CA VAL A 116 13.85 2.84 -11.28
C VAL A 116 14.49 4.22 -11.37
N ALA A 117 15.82 4.34 -11.26
CA ALA A 117 16.51 5.62 -11.39
C ALA A 117 16.28 6.30 -12.76
N GLU A 118 16.13 5.51 -13.84
CA GLU A 118 15.78 6.00 -15.18
C GLU A 118 14.39 6.68 -15.24
N GLN A 119 13.51 6.46 -14.24
CA GLN A 119 12.17 7.08 -14.15
C GLN A 119 12.20 8.49 -13.54
N ARG A 120 13.28 8.88 -12.86
CA ARG A 120 13.37 10.17 -12.14
C ARG A 120 12.93 11.37 -12.98
N PRO A 121 13.44 11.61 -14.22
CA PRO A 121 13.05 12.80 -14.98
C PRO A 121 11.55 12.85 -15.31
N VAL A 122 10.95 11.68 -15.53
CA VAL A 122 9.52 11.58 -15.85
C VAL A 122 8.68 11.87 -14.60
N ILE A 123 9.08 11.34 -13.43
CA ILE A 123 8.38 11.58 -12.16
C ILE A 123 8.51 13.06 -11.77
N GLU A 124 9.70 13.66 -11.92
CA GLU A 124 9.91 15.09 -11.68
C GLU A 124 8.99 15.95 -12.57
N GLN A 125 8.94 15.68 -13.87
CA GLN A 125 8.05 16.38 -14.79
C GLN A 125 6.56 16.23 -14.43
N MET A 126 6.14 15.02 -14.00
CA MET A 126 4.77 14.78 -13.56
C MET A 126 4.44 15.58 -12.30
N THR A 127 5.32 15.56 -11.31
CA THR A 127 5.15 16.28 -10.04
C THR A 127 5.10 17.79 -10.27
N ASP A 128 6.04 18.37 -11.01
CA ASP A 128 6.06 19.80 -11.31
C ASP A 128 4.79 20.28 -12.01
N ARG A 129 4.30 19.50 -12.99
CA ARG A 129 3.08 19.82 -13.71
C ARG A 129 1.85 19.79 -12.81
N LEU A 130 1.73 18.78 -11.91
CA LEU A 130 0.62 18.67 -10.99
C LEU A 130 0.63 19.82 -9.98
N CYS A 131 1.80 20.13 -9.42
CA CYS A 131 1.97 21.28 -8.53
C CYS A 131 1.61 22.60 -9.22
N SER A 132 2.01 22.79 -10.49
CA SER A 132 1.65 24.00 -11.25
C SER A 132 0.14 24.10 -11.48
N ALA A 133 -0.50 23.02 -11.92
CA ALA A 133 -1.94 23.00 -12.15
C ALA A 133 -2.75 23.18 -10.84
N ALA A 134 -2.21 22.73 -9.70
CA ALA A 134 -2.88 22.89 -8.41
C ALA A 134 -2.93 24.37 -7.99
N VAL A 135 -1.82 25.11 -8.10
CA VAL A 135 -1.78 26.55 -7.72
C VAL A 135 -2.52 27.47 -8.69
N GLU A 136 -2.71 27.07 -9.95
CA GLU A 136 -3.55 27.82 -10.91
C GLU A 136 -5.02 27.90 -10.44
N ARG A 137 -5.45 26.99 -9.55
CA ARG A 137 -6.81 26.96 -8.98
C ARG A 137 -6.96 27.80 -7.70
N GLY A 138 -5.85 28.27 -7.12
CA GLY A 138 -5.83 29.12 -5.94
C GLY A 138 -4.67 28.80 -4.99
N ASP A 139 -4.56 29.61 -3.92
CA ASP A 139 -3.47 29.51 -2.93
C ASP A 139 -3.61 28.34 -1.95
N VAL A 140 -4.78 27.70 -1.94
CA VAL A 140 -5.04 26.49 -1.15
C VAL A 140 -5.11 25.28 -2.07
N VAL A 141 -4.21 24.34 -1.88
CA VAL A 141 -4.07 23.10 -2.66
C VAL A 141 -4.47 21.92 -1.79
N ASP A 142 -5.28 21.01 -2.30
CA ASP A 142 -5.48 19.70 -1.70
C ASP A 142 -4.39 18.73 -2.18
N VAL A 143 -3.35 18.56 -1.37
CA VAL A 143 -2.20 17.72 -1.75
C VAL A 143 -2.59 16.27 -2.01
N VAL A 144 -3.60 15.74 -1.33
CA VAL A 144 -4.10 14.36 -1.56
C VAL A 144 -4.68 14.24 -2.95
N ASN A 145 -5.70 15.07 -3.26
CA ASN A 145 -6.51 14.90 -4.45
C ASN A 145 -5.94 15.63 -5.68
N ASP A 146 -5.18 16.71 -5.49
CA ASP A 146 -4.60 17.48 -6.59
C ASP A 146 -3.21 17.00 -7.02
N VAL A 147 -2.46 16.34 -6.10
CA VAL A 147 -1.05 15.98 -6.36
C VAL A 147 -0.77 14.49 -6.10
N ALA A 148 -0.96 13.98 -4.88
CA ALA A 148 -0.46 12.66 -4.50
C ALA A 148 -1.16 11.51 -5.26
N HIS A 149 -2.49 11.47 -5.27
CA HIS A 149 -3.24 10.47 -6.04
C HIS A 149 -2.99 10.58 -7.55
N PRO A 150 -3.08 11.78 -8.18
CA PRO A 150 -2.77 11.93 -9.60
C PRO A 150 -1.33 11.59 -9.96
N LEU A 151 -0.35 11.90 -9.11
CA LEU A 151 1.05 11.55 -9.33
C LEU A 151 1.23 10.05 -9.36
N SER A 152 0.87 9.38 -8.27
CA SER A 152 1.08 7.94 -8.13
C SER A 152 0.35 7.15 -9.22
N MET A 153 -0.89 7.55 -9.59
CA MET A 153 -1.60 6.92 -10.70
C MET A 153 -0.91 7.19 -12.06
N SER A 154 -0.42 8.41 -12.30
CA SER A 154 0.32 8.72 -13.52
C SER A 154 1.58 7.87 -13.66
N VAL A 155 2.31 7.66 -12.57
CA VAL A 155 3.50 6.79 -12.52
C VAL A 155 3.13 5.34 -12.83
N VAL A 156 2.05 4.82 -12.26
CA VAL A 156 1.56 3.46 -12.55
C VAL A 156 1.15 3.32 -14.02
N CYS A 157 0.39 4.24 -14.57
CA CYS A 157 -0.01 4.24 -15.98
C CYS A 157 1.21 4.25 -16.90
N HIS A 158 2.21 5.08 -16.60
CA HIS A 158 3.47 5.13 -17.33
C HIS A 158 4.22 3.79 -17.28
N LEU A 159 4.32 3.16 -16.11
CA LEU A 159 4.95 1.84 -15.96
C LEU A 159 4.23 0.75 -16.73
N LEU A 160 2.90 0.78 -16.76
CA LEU A 160 2.10 -0.14 -17.58
C LEU A 160 2.38 0.04 -19.08
N GLY A 161 2.93 1.18 -19.52
CA GLY A 161 3.17 1.54 -20.91
C GLY A 161 1.95 2.17 -21.57
N LEU A 162 1.06 2.74 -20.77
CA LEU A 162 -0.06 3.55 -21.26
C LEU A 162 0.47 4.95 -21.65
N ARG A 163 0.09 5.45 -22.80
CA ARG A 163 0.43 6.81 -23.22
C ARG A 163 -0.50 7.78 -22.54
N ARG A 164 0.03 8.96 -22.22
CA ARG A 164 -0.74 9.99 -21.52
C ARG A 164 -2.01 10.39 -22.29
N GLU A 165 -1.92 10.49 -23.61
CA GLU A 165 -3.04 10.82 -24.48
C GLU A 165 -4.15 9.78 -24.53
N ASP A 166 -3.83 8.54 -24.13
CA ASP A 166 -4.78 7.42 -24.08
C ASP A 166 -5.48 7.29 -22.70
N VAL A 167 -5.09 8.11 -21.69
CA VAL A 167 -5.52 7.95 -20.31
C VAL A 167 -6.33 9.15 -19.83
N ASP A 168 -7.61 8.92 -19.54
CA ASP A 168 -8.37 9.79 -18.64
C ASP A 168 -8.00 9.39 -17.19
N LEU A 169 -7.19 10.24 -16.55
CA LEU A 169 -6.65 9.95 -15.22
C LEU A 169 -7.74 9.91 -14.15
N GLY A 170 -8.76 10.79 -14.24
CA GLY A 170 -9.89 10.80 -13.32
C GLY A 170 -10.67 9.50 -13.40
N PHE A 171 -10.97 9.06 -14.63
CA PHE A 171 -11.63 7.77 -14.85
C PHE A 171 -10.85 6.60 -14.23
N VAL A 172 -9.53 6.50 -14.46
CA VAL A 172 -8.73 5.39 -13.92
C VAL A 172 -8.66 5.44 -12.38
N LEU A 173 -8.55 6.65 -11.80
CA LEU A 173 -8.58 6.85 -10.34
C LEU A 173 -9.91 6.38 -9.75
N ASP A 174 -11.05 6.81 -10.31
CA ASP A 174 -12.39 6.46 -9.82
C ASP A 174 -12.62 4.94 -9.81
N GLN A 175 -12.26 4.27 -10.93
CA GLN A 175 -12.40 2.82 -11.01
C GLN A 175 -11.46 2.10 -10.02
N SER A 176 -10.21 2.54 -9.92
CA SER A 176 -9.23 1.95 -9.01
C SER A 176 -9.60 2.15 -7.55
N HIS A 177 -10.19 3.31 -7.19
CA HIS A 177 -10.71 3.57 -5.85
C HIS A 177 -11.89 2.64 -5.52
N ALA A 178 -12.86 2.49 -6.43
CA ALA A 178 -13.97 1.56 -6.25
C ALA A 178 -13.50 0.11 -6.03
N ILE A 179 -12.42 -0.31 -6.71
CA ILE A 179 -11.82 -1.63 -6.52
C ILE A 179 -11.09 -1.72 -5.18
N ALA A 180 -10.36 -0.68 -4.77
CA ALA A 180 -9.58 -0.68 -3.53
C ALA A 180 -10.45 -0.89 -2.29
N GLN A 181 -11.72 -0.44 -2.29
CA GLN A 181 -12.69 -0.66 -1.21
C GLN A 181 -12.91 -2.14 -0.87
N LEU A 182 -12.60 -3.04 -1.80
CA LEU A 182 -12.66 -4.48 -1.58
C LEU A 182 -11.58 -4.98 -0.60
N LEU A 183 -10.41 -4.32 -0.55
CA LEU A 183 -9.34 -4.67 0.39
C LEU A 183 -9.75 -4.38 1.84
N GLU A 184 -10.82 -3.59 2.03
CA GLU A 184 -11.52 -3.40 3.28
C GLU A 184 -12.45 -4.59 3.56
N MET A 185 -13.09 -4.63 4.73
CA MET A 185 -14.03 -5.69 5.12
C MET A 185 -15.38 -5.47 4.40
N GLY A 186 -15.45 -5.80 3.10
CA GLY A 186 -16.52 -5.38 2.21
C GLY A 186 -17.87 -6.05 2.45
N GLU A 187 -18.89 -5.23 2.62
CA GLU A 187 -20.29 -5.60 2.51
C GLU A 187 -20.61 -6.03 1.05
N PRO A 188 -21.67 -6.85 0.80
CA PRO A 188 -22.00 -7.32 -0.55
C PRO A 188 -22.12 -6.22 -1.61
N ASP A 189 -22.64 -5.05 -1.25
CA ASP A 189 -22.76 -3.91 -2.17
C ASP A 189 -21.39 -3.29 -2.54
N GLN A 190 -20.41 -3.37 -1.65
CA GLN A 190 -19.04 -2.96 -1.97
C GLN A 190 -18.39 -3.94 -2.94
N LEU A 191 -18.64 -5.25 -2.79
CA LEU A 191 -18.17 -6.26 -3.74
C LEU A 191 -18.75 -6.04 -5.15
N ARG A 192 -20.03 -5.68 -5.26
CA ARG A 192 -20.68 -5.35 -6.54
C ARG A 192 -20.03 -4.13 -7.20
N ARG A 193 -19.83 -3.04 -6.44
CA ARG A 193 -19.14 -1.84 -6.93
C ARG A 193 -17.71 -2.14 -7.37
N SER A 194 -17.00 -2.96 -6.61
CA SER A 194 -15.65 -3.38 -6.96
C SER A 194 -15.64 -4.21 -8.25
N GLN A 195 -16.62 -5.08 -8.47
CA GLN A 195 -16.78 -5.82 -9.71
C GLN A 195 -17.04 -4.91 -10.91
N GLU A 196 -17.94 -3.94 -10.75
CA GLU A 196 -18.24 -2.96 -11.81
C GLU A 196 -16.98 -2.16 -12.19
N GLY A 197 -16.23 -1.66 -11.20
CA GLY A 197 -14.97 -1.00 -11.41
C GLY A 197 -13.95 -1.88 -12.12
N MET A 198 -13.83 -3.16 -11.72
CA MET A 198 -12.94 -4.12 -12.39
C MET A 198 -13.32 -4.38 -13.84
N LEU A 199 -14.59 -4.59 -14.13
CA LEU A 199 -15.06 -4.82 -15.50
C LEU A 199 -14.81 -3.60 -16.38
N THR A 200 -15.09 -2.42 -15.85
CA THR A 200 -14.91 -1.13 -16.54
C THR A 200 -13.43 -0.85 -16.82
N LEU A 201 -12.57 -0.99 -15.82
CA LEU A 201 -11.12 -0.83 -15.97
C LEU A 201 -10.52 -1.92 -16.86
N GLY A 202 -11.06 -3.13 -16.79
CA GLY A 202 -10.67 -4.24 -17.66
C GLY A 202 -10.97 -3.95 -19.15
N ALA A 203 -12.15 -3.40 -19.45
CA ALA A 203 -12.52 -2.98 -20.79
C ALA A 203 -11.59 -1.85 -21.32
N PHE A 204 -11.19 -0.92 -20.47
CA PHE A 204 -10.21 0.12 -20.79
C PHE A 204 -8.82 -0.50 -21.10
N LEU A 205 -8.36 -1.47 -20.31
CA LEU A 205 -7.02 -2.07 -20.49
C LEU A 205 -6.94 -3.03 -21.68
N ALA A 206 -8.02 -3.68 -22.08
CA ALA A 206 -8.02 -4.72 -23.10
C ALA A 206 -7.39 -4.29 -24.46
N PRO A 207 -7.72 -3.12 -25.07
CA PRO A 207 -7.09 -2.66 -26.30
C PRO A 207 -5.58 -2.41 -26.13
N HIS A 208 -5.12 -1.98 -24.96
CA HIS A 208 -3.69 -1.78 -24.68
C HIS A 208 -2.95 -3.12 -24.56
N VAL A 209 -3.58 -4.14 -23.99
CA VAL A 209 -3.05 -5.51 -23.95
C VAL A 209 -2.94 -6.07 -25.37
N ALA A 210 -3.96 -5.90 -26.21
CA ALA A 210 -3.92 -6.30 -27.61
C ALA A 210 -2.79 -5.62 -28.39
N ALA A 211 -2.57 -4.31 -28.18
CA ALA A 211 -1.46 -3.57 -28.79
C ALA A 211 -0.10 -4.06 -28.25
N ALA A 212 0.01 -4.41 -26.96
CA ALA A 212 1.22 -5.00 -26.39
C ALA A 212 1.53 -6.38 -27.03
N ARG A 213 0.52 -7.21 -27.32
CA ARG A 213 0.68 -8.48 -28.05
C ARG A 213 1.28 -8.29 -29.42
N ARG A 214 0.92 -7.22 -30.12
CA ARG A 214 1.47 -6.88 -31.45
C ARG A 214 2.86 -6.23 -31.41
N GLY A 215 3.40 -5.98 -30.18
CA GLY A 215 4.69 -5.30 -30.00
C GLY A 215 4.62 -3.77 -30.19
N GLU A 216 3.43 -3.18 -30.13
CA GLU A 216 3.17 -1.74 -30.34
C GLU A 216 3.27 -0.93 -29.04
N ARG A 217 3.50 -1.58 -27.91
CA ARG A 217 3.60 -0.98 -26.58
C ARG A 217 4.90 -1.39 -25.87
N SER A 218 5.28 -0.59 -24.88
CA SER A 218 6.38 -0.84 -23.94
C SER A 218 5.82 -1.06 -22.53
N GLY A 219 6.67 -1.08 -21.51
CA GLY A 219 6.28 -1.17 -20.10
C GLY A 219 5.83 -2.56 -19.65
N LEU A 220 5.11 -2.60 -18.53
CA LEU A 220 4.73 -3.87 -17.89
C LEU A 220 3.73 -4.69 -18.72
N LEU A 221 2.79 -4.04 -19.44
CA LEU A 221 1.87 -4.77 -20.32
C LEU A 221 2.65 -5.50 -21.42
N ALA A 222 3.65 -4.87 -22.03
CA ALA A 222 4.51 -5.51 -23.01
C ALA A 222 5.40 -6.61 -22.39
N ALA A 223 5.84 -6.43 -21.15
CA ALA A 223 6.59 -7.46 -20.44
C ALA A 223 5.76 -8.73 -20.18
N MET A 224 4.43 -8.57 -20.01
CA MET A 224 3.50 -9.68 -19.75
C MET A 224 2.88 -10.29 -21.01
N ALA A 225 2.62 -9.48 -22.03
CA ALA A 225 1.89 -9.90 -23.24
C ALA A 225 2.72 -9.85 -24.51
N GLY A 226 3.80 -9.06 -24.56
CA GLY A 226 4.54 -8.79 -25.81
C GLY A 226 5.29 -9.99 -26.39
N PRO A 227 5.78 -9.88 -27.62
CA PRO A 227 6.58 -10.91 -28.27
C PRO A 227 7.81 -11.27 -27.43
N GLY A 228 8.06 -12.57 -27.24
CA GLY A 228 9.23 -13.07 -26.50
C GLY A 228 9.10 -13.07 -24.97
N THR A 229 7.94 -12.70 -24.42
CA THR A 229 7.71 -12.86 -22.97
C THR A 229 7.77 -14.34 -22.55
N PRO A 230 8.41 -14.66 -21.39
CA PRO A 230 8.37 -16.00 -20.85
C PRO A 230 7.01 -16.36 -20.23
N LEU A 231 6.16 -15.35 -19.95
CA LEU A 231 4.83 -15.56 -19.41
C LEU A 231 3.87 -16.09 -20.48
N ARG A 232 3.07 -17.07 -20.09
CA ARG A 232 2.04 -17.69 -20.97
C ARG A 232 0.64 -17.22 -20.59
N TYR A 233 0.52 -15.93 -20.27
CA TYR A 233 -0.75 -15.34 -19.86
C TYR A 233 -1.70 -15.17 -21.04
N THR A 234 -2.98 -15.44 -20.79
CA THR A 234 -4.08 -15.00 -21.65
C THR A 234 -4.24 -13.48 -21.56
N ASP A 235 -5.00 -12.90 -22.48
CA ASP A 235 -5.28 -11.46 -22.42
C ASP A 235 -6.05 -11.08 -21.15
N SER A 236 -6.99 -11.94 -20.70
CA SER A 236 -7.70 -11.76 -19.43
C SER A 236 -6.73 -11.71 -18.25
N GLN A 237 -5.78 -12.62 -18.18
CA GLN A 237 -4.77 -12.64 -17.12
C GLN A 237 -3.88 -11.38 -17.14
N VAL A 238 -3.48 -10.91 -18.34
CA VAL A 238 -2.71 -9.66 -18.44
C VAL A 238 -3.53 -8.46 -18.02
N VAL A 239 -4.82 -8.40 -18.39
CA VAL A 239 -5.76 -7.37 -17.93
C VAL A 239 -5.88 -7.40 -16.40
N SER A 240 -6.07 -8.59 -15.81
CA SER A 240 -6.11 -8.76 -14.35
C SER A 240 -4.85 -8.23 -13.65
N GLN A 241 -3.66 -8.51 -14.22
CA GLN A 241 -2.41 -7.94 -13.68
C GLN A 241 -2.37 -6.42 -13.83
N GLY A 242 -2.83 -5.88 -14.96
CA GLY A 242 -2.94 -4.43 -15.17
C GLY A 242 -3.82 -3.77 -14.10
N ILE A 243 -4.99 -4.34 -13.82
CA ILE A 243 -5.89 -3.90 -12.74
C ILE A 243 -5.17 -3.98 -11.38
N MET A 244 -4.51 -5.10 -11.08
CA MET A 244 -3.73 -5.23 -9.84
C MET A 244 -2.73 -4.08 -9.67
N PHE A 245 -1.94 -3.77 -10.70
CA PHE A 245 -0.96 -2.68 -10.62
C PHE A 245 -1.62 -1.32 -10.43
N THR A 246 -2.76 -1.03 -11.07
CA THR A 246 -3.47 0.23 -10.88
C THR A 246 -4.05 0.36 -9.47
N VAL A 247 -4.48 -0.72 -8.83
CA VAL A 247 -5.04 -0.69 -7.47
C VAL A 247 -3.92 -0.60 -6.41
N VAL A 248 -2.98 -1.57 -6.41
CA VAL A 248 -1.98 -1.66 -5.32
C VAL A 248 -0.84 -0.68 -5.49
N GLY A 249 -0.58 -0.20 -6.70
CA GLY A 249 0.59 0.64 -7.02
C GLY A 249 0.40 2.11 -6.71
N TYR A 250 -0.82 2.66 -6.84
CA TYR A 250 -1.03 4.09 -6.62
C TYR A 250 -1.45 4.42 -5.19
N HIS A 251 -2.45 3.71 -4.65
CA HIS A 251 -3.12 4.06 -3.41
C HIS A 251 -2.16 4.08 -2.22
N THR A 252 -1.33 3.04 -2.08
CA THR A 252 -0.36 2.94 -0.99
C THR A 252 0.70 4.04 -1.06
N THR A 253 1.20 4.37 -2.26
CA THR A 253 2.21 5.42 -2.43
C THR A 253 1.60 6.80 -2.18
N ALA A 254 0.44 7.11 -2.75
CA ALA A 254 -0.25 8.38 -2.52
C ALA A 254 -0.52 8.63 -1.03
N ASN A 255 -1.00 7.61 -0.31
CA ASN A 255 -1.23 7.71 1.12
C ASN A 255 0.07 7.91 1.92
N LEU A 256 1.17 7.28 1.52
CA LEU A 256 2.46 7.51 2.18
C LEU A 256 2.96 8.94 1.96
N LEU A 257 2.79 9.52 0.77
CA LEU A 257 3.14 10.90 0.47
C LEU A 257 2.34 11.88 1.34
N ALA A 258 1.03 11.68 1.40
CA ALA A 258 0.13 12.51 2.21
C ALA A 258 0.40 12.38 3.72
N ASN A 259 0.51 11.14 4.22
CA ASN A 259 0.82 10.87 5.64
C ASN A 259 2.21 11.44 6.02
N GLY A 260 3.21 11.29 5.15
CA GLY A 260 4.55 11.84 5.36
C GLY A 260 4.55 13.36 5.43
N LEU A 261 3.76 14.04 4.59
CA LEU A 261 3.63 15.50 4.65
C LEU A 261 2.91 15.95 5.94
N GLN A 262 1.85 15.24 6.35
CA GLN A 262 1.18 15.50 7.62
C GLN A 262 2.14 15.34 8.81
N LEU A 263 2.97 14.29 8.80
CA LEU A 263 4.01 14.10 9.83
C LEU A 263 4.99 15.28 9.91
N LEU A 264 5.37 15.85 8.77
CA LEU A 264 6.24 17.04 8.74
C LEU A 264 5.53 18.31 9.22
N PHE A 265 4.20 18.37 9.16
CA PHE A 265 3.42 19.44 9.80
C PHE A 265 3.27 19.23 11.30
N ASP A 266 3.05 18.02 11.74
CA ASP A 266 2.95 17.68 13.16
C ASP A 266 4.30 17.82 13.89
N HIS A 267 5.42 17.76 13.15
CA HIS A 267 6.80 17.83 13.65
C HIS A 267 7.63 18.90 12.91
N PRO A 268 7.33 20.20 13.11
CA PRO A 268 7.95 21.29 12.34
C PRO A 268 9.47 21.39 12.53
N GLU A 269 10.00 20.96 13.66
CA GLU A 269 11.45 20.85 13.91
C GLU A 269 12.12 19.81 13.00
N GLN A 270 11.44 18.68 12.75
CA GLN A 270 11.93 17.64 11.85
C GLN A 270 11.91 18.10 10.39
N ARG A 271 10.86 18.80 9.98
CA ARG A 271 10.79 19.45 8.67
C ARG A 271 11.93 20.45 8.49
N ARG A 272 12.18 21.31 9.48
CA ARG A 272 13.28 22.28 9.44
C ARG A 272 14.62 21.58 9.32
N ALA A 273 14.86 20.52 10.08
CA ALA A 273 16.08 19.71 10.01
C ALA A 273 16.35 19.12 8.62
N LEU A 274 15.30 18.72 7.89
CA LEU A 274 15.44 18.25 6.50
C LEU A 274 15.80 19.38 5.53
N VAL A 275 15.18 20.55 5.67
CA VAL A 275 15.42 21.71 4.79
C VAL A 275 16.82 22.27 5.01
N GLU A 276 17.27 22.39 6.27
CA GLU A 276 18.61 22.85 6.63
C GLU A 276 19.73 21.92 6.10
N ASP A 277 19.42 20.64 5.89
CA ASP A 277 20.34 19.63 5.32
C ASP A 277 20.20 19.51 3.79
N ASP A 278 19.66 20.54 3.13
CA ASP A 278 19.44 20.58 1.68
C ASP A 278 18.68 19.33 1.16
N LEU A 279 17.79 18.81 1.98
CA LEU A 279 16.97 17.62 1.69
C LEU A 279 17.79 16.36 1.39
N THR A 280 19.06 16.31 1.80
CA THR A 280 19.92 15.12 1.60
C THR A 280 19.45 13.92 2.43
N GLY A 281 18.83 14.18 3.59
CA GLY A 281 18.23 13.19 4.48
C GLY A 281 16.92 12.56 4.03
N LEU A 282 16.33 12.97 2.88
CA LEU A 282 15.05 12.45 2.39
C LEU A 282 14.93 10.92 2.31
N PRO A 283 15.96 10.16 1.87
CA PRO A 283 15.86 8.69 1.85
C PRO A 283 15.64 8.09 3.25
N THR A 284 16.33 8.60 4.26
CA THR A 284 16.16 8.15 5.66
C THR A 284 14.81 8.60 6.23
N ALA A 285 14.44 9.86 5.97
CA ALA A 285 13.15 10.40 6.39
C ALA A 285 11.96 9.64 5.78
N PHE A 286 12.07 9.21 4.53
CA PHE A 286 11.05 8.39 3.87
C PHE A 286 10.87 7.03 4.56
N ASP A 287 11.97 6.36 4.92
CA ASP A 287 11.90 5.11 5.69
C ASP A 287 11.32 5.34 7.09
N GLU A 288 11.60 6.47 7.72
CA GLU A 288 11.00 6.86 9.00
C GLU A 288 9.51 7.18 8.88
N MET A 289 9.07 7.88 7.83
CA MET A 289 7.65 8.10 7.53
C MET A 289 6.92 6.77 7.36
N MET A 290 7.52 5.84 6.61
CA MET A 290 7.00 4.48 6.43
C MET A 290 6.93 3.71 7.76
N ARG A 291 7.94 3.84 8.61
CA ARG A 291 7.97 3.20 9.93
C ARG A 291 6.88 3.77 10.85
N PHE A 292 6.81 5.09 10.92
CA PHE A 292 6.00 5.81 11.90
C PHE A 292 4.51 5.81 11.56
N HIS A 293 4.19 6.01 10.29
CA HIS A 293 2.81 6.02 9.78
C HIS A 293 2.74 5.54 8.32
N GLY A 294 3.16 4.30 8.09
CA GLY A 294 3.03 3.67 6.76
C GLY A 294 1.56 3.45 6.36
N PRO A 295 1.28 3.38 5.05
CA PRO A 295 -0.08 3.29 4.52
C PRO A 295 -0.75 1.94 4.79
N VAL A 296 0.02 0.90 5.11
CA VAL A 296 -0.47 -0.45 5.40
C VAL A 296 -0.20 -0.77 6.86
N SER A 297 -1.26 -0.81 7.66
CA SER A 297 -1.17 -1.06 9.10
C SER A 297 -1.09 -2.54 9.46
N THR A 298 -1.73 -3.39 8.65
CA THR A 298 -1.77 -4.84 8.84
C THR A 298 -1.66 -5.58 7.52
N ILE A 299 -1.08 -6.79 7.58
CA ILE A 299 -1.05 -7.72 6.46
C ILE A 299 -1.55 -9.07 6.92
N ARG A 300 -2.27 -9.76 6.04
CA ARG A 300 -2.83 -11.09 6.31
C ARG A 300 -1.95 -12.19 5.73
N ARG A 301 -1.89 -13.32 6.45
CA ARG A 301 -1.32 -14.58 5.99
C ARG A 301 -2.23 -15.73 6.38
N VAL A 302 -2.12 -16.86 5.70
CA VAL A 302 -2.75 -18.13 6.06
C VAL A 302 -1.66 -19.15 6.36
N ALA A 303 -1.80 -19.89 7.46
CA ALA A 303 -0.90 -21.00 7.81
C ALA A 303 -1.22 -22.22 6.92
N LEU A 304 -0.22 -22.76 6.22
CA LEU A 304 -0.37 -23.94 5.37
C LEU A 304 -0.27 -25.25 6.15
N GLU A 305 0.27 -25.19 7.37
CA GLU A 305 0.39 -26.28 8.34
C GLU A 305 0.32 -25.70 9.76
N ASP A 306 0.31 -26.55 10.77
CA ASP A 306 0.41 -26.09 12.16
C ASP A 306 1.77 -25.49 12.43
N VAL A 307 1.81 -24.24 12.88
CA VAL A 307 3.05 -23.51 13.16
C VAL A 307 3.04 -22.97 14.59
N THR A 308 4.10 -23.26 15.34
CA THR A 308 4.27 -22.73 16.69
C THR A 308 5.02 -21.40 16.65
N VAL A 309 4.38 -20.35 17.18
CA VAL A 309 4.98 -19.03 17.39
C VAL A 309 4.90 -18.71 18.89
N ARG A 310 6.03 -18.44 19.54
CA ARG A 310 6.12 -18.16 20.99
C ARG A 310 5.32 -19.15 21.86
N GLY A 311 5.36 -20.43 21.54
CA GLY A 311 4.64 -21.49 22.29
C GLY A 311 3.14 -21.55 22.03
N ARG A 312 2.60 -20.72 21.16
CA ARG A 312 1.21 -20.81 20.67
C ARG A 312 1.17 -21.55 19.35
N VAL A 313 0.33 -22.55 19.23
CA VAL A 313 0.10 -23.28 17.98
C VAL A 313 -0.92 -22.51 17.14
N ILE A 314 -0.51 -22.04 15.98
CA ILE A 314 -1.36 -21.47 14.94
C ILE A 314 -1.75 -22.64 14.02
N PRO A 315 -3.03 -23.05 13.98
CA PRO A 315 -3.43 -24.24 13.24
C PRO A 315 -3.38 -24.00 11.72
N ARG A 316 -3.24 -25.08 10.98
CA ARG A 316 -3.39 -25.08 9.51
C ARG A 316 -4.71 -24.42 9.10
N GLY A 317 -4.66 -23.54 8.11
CA GLY A 317 -5.80 -22.80 7.57
C GLY A 317 -6.16 -21.55 8.36
N ALA A 318 -5.56 -21.34 9.55
CA ALA A 318 -5.83 -20.14 10.33
C ALA A 318 -5.26 -18.88 9.65
N THR A 319 -6.04 -17.80 9.72
CA THR A 319 -5.62 -16.46 9.30
C THR A 319 -4.75 -15.82 10.37
N VAL A 320 -3.66 -15.19 9.94
CA VAL A 320 -2.73 -14.45 10.79
C VAL A 320 -2.64 -13.01 10.32
N LEU A 321 -3.00 -12.08 11.20
CA LEU A 321 -2.85 -10.64 11.02
C LEU A 321 -1.47 -10.23 11.54
N LEU A 322 -0.65 -9.70 10.68
CA LEU A 322 0.67 -9.15 10.98
C LEU A 322 0.53 -7.65 11.20
N ALA A 323 0.56 -7.20 12.45
CA ALA A 323 0.39 -5.79 12.80
C ALA A 323 1.68 -5.00 12.51
N LEU A 324 1.85 -4.54 11.26
CA LEU A 324 3.02 -3.76 10.84
C LEU A 324 3.16 -2.49 11.66
N LEU A 325 2.03 -1.82 11.95
CA LEU A 325 1.99 -0.61 12.78
C LEU A 325 2.56 -0.84 14.19
N ALA A 326 2.28 -2.01 14.79
CA ALA A 326 2.85 -2.40 16.08
C ALA A 326 4.32 -2.80 15.97
N ALA A 327 4.66 -3.61 14.98
CA ALA A 327 6.01 -4.10 14.75
C ALA A 327 7.01 -2.96 14.47
N ASN A 328 6.58 -1.95 13.73
CA ASN A 328 7.38 -0.77 13.40
C ASN A 328 7.59 0.18 14.61
N ARG A 329 6.92 -0.08 15.73
CA ARG A 329 7.13 0.63 17.00
C ARG A 329 7.59 -0.30 18.12
N ASP A 330 8.24 -1.41 17.78
CA ASP A 330 8.78 -2.35 18.76
C ASP A 330 10.06 -1.79 19.41
N PRO A 331 10.06 -1.54 20.75
CA PRO A 331 11.22 -1.01 21.45
C PRO A 331 12.41 -1.98 21.52
N GLU A 332 12.20 -3.27 21.21
CA GLU A 332 13.30 -4.25 21.08
C GLU A 332 14.09 -4.02 19.77
N VAL A 333 13.55 -3.23 18.83
CA VAL A 333 14.14 -2.99 17.51
C VAL A 333 14.47 -1.52 17.27
N PHE A 334 13.59 -0.62 17.71
CA PHE A 334 13.71 0.82 17.50
C PHE A 334 13.88 1.57 18.82
N THR A 335 14.94 2.36 18.92
CA THR A 335 15.14 3.23 20.08
C THR A 335 14.11 4.36 20.05
N ALA A 336 13.48 4.69 21.20
CA ALA A 336 12.41 5.70 21.29
C ALA A 336 11.38 5.54 20.13
N PRO A 337 10.68 4.38 20.04
CA PRO A 337 9.90 4.01 18.85
C PRO A 337 8.71 4.93 18.56
N ASP A 338 8.25 5.67 19.55
CA ASP A 338 7.12 6.59 19.46
C ASP A 338 7.54 8.04 19.12
N GLU A 339 8.84 8.28 18.95
CA GLU A 339 9.37 9.55 18.45
C GLU A 339 9.56 9.46 16.93
N PHE A 340 9.12 10.51 16.23
CA PHE A 340 9.38 10.70 14.81
C PHE A 340 10.72 11.44 14.64
N ASP A 341 11.69 10.79 13.99
CA ASP A 341 13.02 11.32 13.77
C ASP A 341 13.47 11.09 12.32
N VAL A 342 13.49 12.14 11.50
CA VAL A 342 13.89 12.09 10.08
C VAL A 342 15.34 11.65 9.86
N ARG A 343 16.17 11.62 10.92
CA ARG A 343 17.57 11.18 10.90
C ARG A 343 17.77 9.81 11.55
N ARG A 344 16.70 9.10 11.84
CA ARG A 344 16.72 7.79 12.51
C ARG A 344 17.56 6.77 11.75
N SER A 345 18.65 6.32 12.35
CA SER A 345 19.63 5.42 11.70
C SER A 345 19.08 4.00 11.45
N ASP A 346 18.13 3.53 12.24
CA ASP A 346 17.51 2.21 12.15
C ASP A 346 16.16 2.20 11.40
N ALA A 347 15.72 3.33 10.83
CA ALA A 347 14.47 3.45 10.07
C ALA A 347 14.35 2.41 8.94
N HIS A 348 15.48 2.02 8.32
CA HIS A 348 15.55 1.03 7.25
C HIS A 348 15.07 -0.38 7.66
N ARG A 349 14.96 -0.66 8.98
CA ARG A 349 14.45 -1.93 9.53
C ARG A 349 12.91 -2.01 9.52
N GLN A 350 12.23 -0.94 9.11
CA GLN A 350 10.77 -0.90 9.00
C GLN A 350 10.23 -2.05 8.10
N LEU A 351 9.03 -2.52 8.42
CA LEU A 351 8.37 -3.63 7.73
C LEU A 351 7.24 -3.18 6.77
N GLY A 352 7.08 -1.89 6.50
CA GLY A 352 5.99 -1.38 5.66
C GLY A 352 6.03 -1.89 4.22
N PHE A 353 7.22 -2.20 3.68
CA PHE A 353 7.38 -2.88 2.39
C PHE A 353 7.39 -4.41 2.51
N THR A 354 7.18 -4.93 3.70
CA THR A 354 7.31 -6.34 4.05
C THR A 354 8.70 -6.94 3.75
N THR A 355 8.86 -8.23 3.93
CA THR A 355 10.09 -8.97 3.63
C THR A 355 9.74 -10.38 3.18
N GLY A 356 10.71 -11.13 2.63
CA GLY A 356 10.51 -12.50 2.19
C GLY A 356 9.87 -12.63 0.80
N PRO A 357 9.22 -13.77 0.52
CA PRO A 357 8.73 -14.09 -0.83
C PRO A 357 7.75 -13.07 -1.42
N TYR A 358 6.93 -12.46 -0.57
CA TYR A 358 5.88 -11.50 -0.94
C TYR A 358 6.24 -10.04 -0.61
N SER A 359 7.55 -9.72 -0.55
CA SER A 359 8.00 -8.34 -0.35
C SER A 359 7.58 -7.43 -1.51
N CYS A 360 7.37 -6.15 -1.22
CA CYS A 360 6.94 -5.17 -2.21
C CYS A 360 7.96 -5.06 -3.34
N MET A 361 7.53 -5.37 -4.56
CA MET A 361 8.36 -5.24 -5.75
C MET A 361 8.61 -3.77 -6.12
N GLY A 362 7.65 -2.88 -5.82
CA GLY A 362 7.70 -1.45 -6.10
C GLY A 362 8.44 -0.60 -5.08
N GLN A 363 9.06 -1.18 -4.04
CA GLN A 363 9.66 -0.40 -2.95
C GLN A 363 10.69 0.66 -3.39
N ALA A 364 11.52 0.35 -4.40
CA ALA A 364 12.50 1.30 -4.91
C ALA A 364 11.84 2.47 -5.66
N LEU A 365 10.75 2.18 -6.38
CA LEU A 365 9.97 3.18 -7.08
C LEU A 365 9.23 4.10 -6.11
N ALA A 366 8.59 3.54 -5.08
CA ALA A 366 7.90 4.33 -4.07
C ALA A 366 8.88 5.28 -3.33
N ARG A 367 10.13 4.82 -3.05
CA ARG A 367 11.16 5.69 -2.48
C ARG A 367 11.57 6.82 -3.43
N LEU A 368 11.74 6.51 -4.71
CA LEU A 368 12.06 7.53 -5.71
C LEU A 368 10.95 8.55 -5.85
N GLU A 369 9.69 8.09 -5.92
CA GLU A 369 8.52 8.94 -6.01
C GLU A 369 8.40 9.85 -4.79
N GLY A 370 8.60 9.30 -3.58
CA GLY A 370 8.60 10.09 -2.35
C GLY A 370 9.74 11.10 -2.30
N GLU A 371 10.96 10.72 -2.68
CA GLU A 371 12.09 11.64 -2.73
C GLU A 371 11.81 12.84 -3.67
N VAL A 372 11.31 12.55 -4.86
CA VAL A 372 10.96 13.60 -5.86
C VAL A 372 9.83 14.47 -5.34
N PHE A 373 8.77 13.88 -4.82
CA PHE A 373 7.61 14.60 -4.30
C PHE A 373 8.02 15.57 -3.17
N PHE A 374 8.67 15.08 -2.11
CA PHE A 374 9.06 15.94 -0.99
C PHE A 374 10.07 17.01 -1.39
N ARG A 375 11.05 16.67 -2.25
CA ARG A 375 12.01 17.64 -2.74
C ARG A 375 11.32 18.78 -3.48
N ILE A 376 10.44 18.47 -4.42
CA ILE A 376 9.74 19.49 -5.22
C ILE A 376 8.81 20.32 -4.32
N LEU A 377 7.99 19.71 -3.47
CA LEU A 377 7.06 20.44 -2.62
C LEU A 377 7.77 21.38 -1.65
N LEU A 378 8.77 20.87 -0.91
CA LEU A 378 9.48 21.64 0.10
C LEU A 378 10.38 22.73 -0.50
N THR A 379 10.87 22.55 -1.74
CA THR A 379 11.65 23.57 -2.45
C THR A 379 10.75 24.65 -3.07
N ARG A 380 9.65 24.20 -3.69
CA ARG A 380 8.73 25.08 -4.42
C ARG A 380 7.88 25.93 -3.46
N TRP A 381 7.47 25.36 -2.33
CA TRP A 381 6.62 26.00 -1.32
C TRP A 381 7.29 25.97 0.04
N PRO A 382 8.34 26.79 0.26
CA PRO A 382 9.09 26.78 1.53
C PRO A 382 8.22 27.13 2.74
N ASP A 383 7.19 27.97 2.55
CA ASP A 383 6.24 28.39 3.58
C ASP A 383 4.96 27.55 3.63
N LEU A 384 4.98 26.34 3.01
CA LEU A 384 3.86 25.41 3.00
C LEU A 384 3.35 25.16 4.42
N ALA A 385 2.05 25.36 4.63
CA ALA A 385 1.41 25.18 5.95
C ALA A 385 0.01 24.59 5.82
N PRO A 386 -0.50 23.85 6.82
CA PRO A 386 -1.88 23.39 6.83
C PRO A 386 -2.87 24.54 6.64
N ALA A 387 -3.89 24.33 5.83
CA ALA A 387 -4.99 25.28 5.67
C ALA A 387 -6.10 25.04 6.71
N ASP A 388 -6.28 23.81 7.11
CA ASP A 388 -7.28 23.37 8.08
C ASP A 388 -6.62 23.05 9.43
N PRO A 389 -7.33 23.26 10.55
CA PRO A 389 -6.77 23.06 11.89
C PRO A 389 -6.55 21.57 12.22
N GLU A 390 -7.35 20.69 11.65
CA GLU A 390 -7.27 19.24 11.82
C GLU A 390 -7.36 18.53 10.47
N PRO A 391 -6.59 17.44 10.27
CA PRO A 391 -6.66 16.65 9.06
C PRO A 391 -7.95 15.83 8.99
N ASP A 392 -8.47 15.66 7.78
CA ASP A 392 -9.65 14.84 7.51
C ASP A 392 -9.25 13.38 7.24
N TRP A 393 -9.57 12.50 8.19
CA TRP A 393 -9.19 11.09 8.15
C TRP A 393 -10.36 10.18 7.80
N THR A 394 -10.18 9.35 6.79
CA THR A 394 -11.00 8.16 6.56
C THR A 394 -10.39 6.98 7.31
N VAL A 395 -11.24 6.20 7.98
CA VAL A 395 -10.83 5.06 8.81
C VAL A 395 -11.25 3.76 8.16
N PHE A 396 -10.31 2.82 8.05
CA PHE A 396 -10.56 1.47 7.55
C PHE A 396 -10.34 0.42 8.63
N ARG A 397 -11.00 -0.69 8.51
CA ARG A 397 -10.80 -1.87 9.37
C ARG A 397 -9.88 -2.91 8.70
N PRO A 398 -9.00 -3.60 9.44
CA PRO A 398 -8.57 -3.32 10.81
C PRO A 398 -7.37 -2.35 10.84
N LEU A 399 -7.38 -1.38 11.76
CA LEU A 399 -6.26 -0.50 12.10
C LEU A 399 -5.78 0.49 10.99
N GLY A 400 -6.47 0.58 9.87
CA GLY A 400 -6.10 1.48 8.78
C GLY A 400 -6.74 2.85 8.91
N LYS A 401 -6.02 3.90 8.52
CA LYS A 401 -6.55 5.24 8.25
C LYS A 401 -5.76 5.92 7.14
N GLU A 402 -6.43 6.75 6.38
CA GLU A 402 -5.82 7.59 5.35
C GLU A 402 -6.39 9.00 5.38
N LEU A 403 -5.67 9.94 4.82
CA LEU A 403 -6.16 11.29 4.65
C LEU A 403 -7.14 11.35 3.48
N ALA A 404 -8.39 11.75 3.73
CA ALA A 404 -9.36 12.02 2.69
C ALA A 404 -8.98 13.31 1.93
N THR A 405 -8.48 14.30 2.67
CA THR A 405 -7.96 15.55 2.13
C THR A 405 -6.76 16.03 2.96
N LEU A 406 -5.85 16.76 2.34
CA LEU A 406 -4.79 17.49 3.01
C LEU A 406 -4.65 18.86 2.35
N ARG A 407 -5.45 19.82 2.84
CA ARG A 407 -5.46 21.16 2.31
C ARG A 407 -4.32 22.01 2.91
N VAL A 408 -3.54 22.60 2.03
CA VAL A 408 -2.36 23.38 2.42
C VAL A 408 -2.37 24.75 1.77
N ARG A 409 -1.82 25.75 2.47
CA ARG A 409 -1.47 27.06 1.89
C ARG A 409 -0.06 26.99 1.35
N THR A 410 0.11 27.41 0.08
CA THR A 410 1.41 27.34 -0.59
C THR A 410 2.33 28.54 -0.29
N GLY A 411 1.82 29.54 0.43
CA GLY A 411 2.63 30.71 0.85
C GLY A 411 2.85 31.75 -0.24
N GLY A 412 2.07 31.71 -1.37
CA GLY A 412 2.14 32.75 -2.40
C GLY A 412 3.52 32.87 -3.02
N GLY A 413 4.14 31.78 -3.36
CA GLY A 413 5.35 31.76 -4.17
C GLY A 413 5.02 32.19 -5.60
N ALA A 414 5.55 33.35 -6.01
CA ALA A 414 5.45 33.92 -7.32
C ALA A 414 6.07 33.01 -8.41
#